data_42d44b9dd9b34ae9bfb12f8624aeb97a
#
_entry.id   42d44b9dd9b34ae9bfb12f8624aeb97a
#
_cell.length_a   1.000
_cell.length_b   1.000
_cell.length_c   1.000
_cell.angle_alpha   90.00
_cell.angle_beta   90.00
_cell.angle_gamma   90.00
#
_symmetry.space_group_name_H-M   'P 1'
#
loop_
_entity.id
_entity.type
_entity.pdbx_description
1 polymer ?
#
loop_
_entity_poly.entity_id
_entity_poly.type
_entity_poly.pdbx_seq_one_letter_code
_entity_poly.pdbx_strand_id
1 'polypeptide(L)'
;MCGRAESLVDRYVVRARIAKIREYLALLRKIRGLADEAHFIKDPLIYGNAERYLQLAIQAVLDISNHIVADLKLNLPGDSRELFDLLARHKVLSAPLSKKLISMAGFRNILVHEYLEIDRRRVYRTLRDELGDFEKFIKAVSKLL
;
A
#
# COMPACT_ATOMS: atom_id res chain seq x y z
N MET A 1 -10.01 -30.07 -3.25
CA MET A 1 -9.31 -30.34 -1.99
C MET A 1 -7.97 -29.62 -1.90
N CYS A 2 -7.13 -29.71 -2.92
CA CYS A 2 -5.86 -28.97 -2.96
C CYS A 2 -6.05 -27.46 -2.85
N GLY A 3 -7.15 -26.91 -3.40
CA GLY A 3 -7.44 -25.49 -3.34
C GLY A 3 -7.68 -24.94 -1.93
N ARG A 4 -8.13 -25.77 -0.99
CA ARG A 4 -8.32 -25.33 0.41
C ARG A 4 -7.00 -25.13 1.14
N ALA A 5 -6.04 -26.02 0.91
CA ALA A 5 -4.71 -25.92 1.52
C ALA A 5 -3.96 -24.68 0.97
N GLU A 6 -4.03 -24.46 -0.34
CA GLU A 6 -3.45 -23.28 -0.98
C GLU A 6 -4.10 -21.99 -0.47
N SER A 7 -5.44 -21.96 -0.35
CA SER A 7 -6.19 -20.82 0.18
C SER A 7 -5.78 -20.51 1.62
N LEU A 8 -5.56 -21.55 2.48
CA LEU A 8 -5.11 -21.35 3.86
C LEU A 8 -3.70 -20.79 3.93
N VAL A 9 -2.79 -21.26 3.07
CA VAL A 9 -1.41 -20.74 3.00
C VAL A 9 -1.43 -19.29 2.54
N ASP A 10 -2.23 -18.98 1.52
CA ASP A 10 -2.36 -17.61 1.00
C ASP A 10 -2.97 -16.67 2.04
N ARG A 11 -3.98 -17.12 2.79
CA ARG A 11 -4.55 -16.34 3.89
C ARG A 11 -3.50 -16.02 4.95
N TYR A 12 -2.68 -16.98 5.32
CA TYR A 12 -1.63 -16.77 6.31
C TYR A 12 -0.64 -15.71 5.83
N VAL A 13 -0.20 -15.80 4.57
CA VAL A 13 0.71 -14.83 3.96
C VAL A 13 0.07 -13.45 3.91
N VAL A 14 -1.18 -13.36 3.50
CA VAL A 14 -1.91 -12.08 3.43
C VAL A 14 -2.05 -11.46 4.82
N ARG A 15 -2.42 -12.24 5.83
CA ARG A 15 -2.52 -11.74 7.21
C ARG A 15 -1.20 -11.23 7.75
N ALA A 16 -0.10 -11.93 7.44
CA ALA A 16 1.24 -11.49 7.84
C ALA A 16 1.60 -10.14 7.20
N ARG A 17 1.26 -9.95 5.93
CA ARG A 17 1.50 -8.68 5.23
C ARG A 17 0.58 -7.56 5.72
N ILE A 18 -0.66 -7.87 6.07
CA ILE A 18 -1.57 -6.89 6.70
C ILE A 18 -0.98 -6.41 8.04
N ALA A 19 -0.44 -7.34 8.84
CA ALA A 19 0.21 -6.98 10.10
C ALA A 19 1.39 -6.03 9.87
N LYS A 20 2.16 -6.26 8.81
CA LYS A 20 3.25 -5.36 8.41
C LYS A 20 2.76 -3.97 8.01
N ILE A 21 1.67 -3.90 7.24
CA ILE A 21 1.08 -2.60 6.88
C ILE A 21 0.69 -1.84 8.15
N ARG A 22 0.04 -2.50 9.09
CA ARG A 22 -0.36 -1.86 10.35
C ARG A 22 0.84 -1.35 11.15
N GLU A 23 1.92 -2.11 11.17
CA GLU A 23 3.18 -1.70 11.80
C GLU A 23 3.74 -0.44 11.14
N TYR A 24 3.81 -0.42 9.80
CA TYR A 24 4.27 0.75 9.06
C TYR A 24 3.35 1.96 9.24
N LEU A 25 2.03 1.76 9.28
CA LEU A 25 1.07 2.84 9.54
C LEU A 25 1.27 3.46 10.91
N ALA A 26 1.53 2.64 11.93
CA ALA A 26 1.80 3.13 13.27
C ALA A 26 3.05 4.01 13.29
N LEU A 27 4.12 3.59 12.60
CA LEU A 27 5.35 4.35 12.46
C LEU A 27 5.13 5.64 11.67
N LEU A 28 4.39 5.59 10.58
CA LEU A 28 4.10 6.77 9.76
C LEU A 28 3.25 7.80 10.50
N ARG A 29 2.29 7.35 11.29
CA ARG A 29 1.49 8.25 12.15
C ARG A 29 2.34 8.90 13.22
N LYS A 30 3.29 8.18 13.77
CA LYS A 30 4.25 8.71 14.74
C LYS A 30 5.12 9.79 14.09
N ILE A 31 5.65 9.51 12.91
CA ILE A 31 6.47 10.48 12.15
C ILE A 31 5.63 11.72 11.82
N ARG A 32 4.38 11.56 11.42
CA ARG A 32 3.47 12.67 11.13
C ARG A 32 3.34 13.62 12.32
N GLY A 33 3.36 13.10 13.53
CA GLY A 33 3.28 13.90 14.76
C GLY A 33 4.57 14.57 15.17
N LEU A 34 5.72 14.25 14.55
CA LEU A 34 7.03 14.78 14.96
C LEU A 34 7.31 16.19 14.43
N ALA A 35 6.74 16.56 13.29
CA ALA A 35 7.08 17.81 12.64
C ALA A 35 5.93 18.33 11.77
N ASP A 36 5.87 19.66 11.63
CA ASP A 36 5.03 20.27 10.60
C ASP A 36 5.70 20.13 9.22
N GLU A 37 5.03 20.59 8.18
CA GLU A 37 5.52 20.46 6.80
C GLU A 37 6.88 21.13 6.62
N ALA A 38 7.07 22.33 7.16
CA ALA A 38 8.30 23.10 7.00
C ALA A 38 9.51 22.39 7.62
N HIS A 39 9.34 21.77 8.78
CA HIS A 39 10.41 21.00 9.45
C HIS A 39 10.61 19.65 8.79
N PHE A 40 9.52 18.99 8.39
CA PHE A 40 9.57 17.68 7.75
C PHE A 40 10.46 17.68 6.49
N ILE A 41 10.26 18.66 5.62
CA ILE A 41 11.01 18.73 4.34
C ILE A 41 12.50 19.03 4.51
N LYS A 42 12.93 19.45 5.70
CA LYS A 42 14.31 19.82 5.99
C LYS A 42 15.09 18.78 6.78
N ASP A 43 14.41 17.85 7.44
CA ASP A 43 15.06 16.87 8.31
C ASP A 43 15.13 15.49 7.67
N PRO A 44 16.34 15.07 7.18
CA PRO A 44 16.51 13.77 6.53
C PRO A 44 16.15 12.58 7.41
N LEU A 45 16.30 12.69 8.73
CA LEU A 45 15.93 11.62 9.65
C LEU A 45 14.43 11.43 9.70
N ILE A 46 13.67 12.49 9.45
CA ILE A 46 12.20 12.43 9.43
C ILE A 46 11.70 12.01 8.05
N TYR A 47 12.04 12.77 6.98
CA TYR A 47 11.50 12.46 5.66
C TYR A 47 12.07 11.16 5.09
N GLY A 48 13.32 10.83 5.39
CA GLY A 48 13.92 9.59 4.90
C GLY A 48 13.25 8.35 5.47
N ASN A 49 12.94 8.35 6.76
CA ASN A 49 12.18 7.27 7.38
C ASN A 49 10.74 7.20 6.85
N ALA A 50 10.09 8.34 6.67
CA ALA A 50 8.75 8.40 6.10
C ALA A 50 8.70 7.80 4.70
N GLU A 51 9.64 8.18 3.84
CA GLU A 51 9.76 7.65 2.47
C GLU A 51 9.92 6.13 2.48
N ARG A 52 10.78 5.61 3.36
CA ARG A 52 11.04 4.18 3.45
C ARG A 52 9.81 3.40 3.91
N TYR A 53 9.18 3.83 5.00
CA TYR A 53 7.99 3.14 5.52
C TYR A 53 6.81 3.23 4.56
N LEU A 54 6.66 4.35 3.86
CA LEU A 54 5.64 4.50 2.83
C LEU A 54 5.87 3.51 1.68
N GLN A 55 7.10 3.43 1.20
CA GLN A 55 7.49 2.47 0.16
C GLN A 55 7.16 1.04 0.57
N LEU A 56 7.51 0.66 1.79
CA LEU A 56 7.27 -0.70 2.31
C LEU A 56 5.78 -0.99 2.47
N ALA A 57 5.00 -0.02 2.94
CA ALA A 57 3.56 -0.19 3.09
C ALA A 57 2.87 -0.37 1.71
N ILE A 58 3.25 0.43 0.73
CA ILE A 58 2.70 0.33 -0.62
C ILE A 58 3.11 -1.00 -1.27
N GLN A 59 4.35 -1.43 -1.07
CA GLN A 59 4.81 -2.72 -1.58
C GLN A 59 3.99 -3.87 -1.00
N ALA A 60 3.66 -3.81 0.28
CA ALA A 60 2.81 -4.83 0.92
C ALA A 60 1.40 -4.84 0.32
N VAL A 61 0.83 -3.66 0.01
CA VAL A 61 -0.45 -3.58 -0.69
C VAL A 61 -0.39 -4.27 -2.06
N LEU A 62 0.67 -4.02 -2.82
CA LEU A 62 0.87 -4.67 -4.13
C LEU A 62 1.01 -6.18 -4.00
N ASP A 63 1.78 -6.65 -3.03
CA ASP A 63 1.99 -8.08 -2.78
C ASP A 63 0.68 -8.78 -2.42
N ILE A 64 -0.10 -8.20 -1.52
CA ILE A 64 -1.42 -8.73 -1.14
C ILE A 64 -2.33 -8.78 -2.37
N SER A 65 -2.36 -7.72 -3.14
CA SER A 65 -3.21 -7.63 -4.34
C SER A 65 -2.87 -8.71 -5.36
N ASN A 66 -1.59 -8.96 -5.59
CA ASN A 66 -1.13 -10.03 -6.49
C ASN A 66 -1.52 -11.41 -5.96
N HIS A 67 -1.41 -11.65 -4.65
CA HIS A 67 -1.85 -12.90 -4.04
C HIS A 67 -3.35 -13.15 -4.23
N ILE A 68 -4.16 -12.11 -4.08
CA ILE A 68 -5.61 -12.22 -4.28
C ILE A 68 -5.92 -12.57 -5.73
N VAL A 69 -5.28 -11.92 -6.70
CA VAL A 69 -5.47 -12.22 -8.13
C VAL A 69 -5.11 -13.68 -8.43
N ALA A 70 -4.00 -14.16 -7.87
CA ALA A 70 -3.58 -15.56 -8.04
C ALA A 70 -4.59 -16.52 -7.39
N ASP A 71 -5.08 -16.21 -6.19
CA ASP A 71 -6.07 -17.04 -5.48
C ASP A 71 -7.40 -17.11 -6.23
N LEU A 72 -7.79 -16.03 -6.89
CA LEU A 72 -8.98 -15.99 -7.75
C LEU A 72 -8.77 -16.66 -9.11
N LYS A 73 -7.57 -17.17 -9.36
CA LYS A 73 -7.18 -17.86 -10.61
C LYS A 73 -7.33 -16.97 -11.84
N LEU A 74 -7.06 -15.69 -11.68
CA LEU A 74 -7.08 -14.72 -12.75
C LEU A 74 -5.67 -14.59 -13.35
N ASN A 75 -5.59 -14.14 -14.60
CA ASN A 75 -4.31 -13.85 -15.23
C ASN A 75 -3.62 -12.70 -14.51
N LEU A 76 -2.32 -12.84 -14.26
CA LEU A 76 -1.55 -11.78 -13.61
C LEU A 76 -1.51 -10.53 -14.49
N PRO A 77 -1.87 -9.37 -13.94
CA PRO A 77 -1.83 -8.11 -14.67
C PRO A 77 -0.40 -7.69 -15.00
N GLY A 78 -0.25 -6.92 -16.08
CA GLY A 78 1.06 -6.41 -16.50
C GLY A 78 1.57 -5.24 -15.69
N ASP A 79 0.70 -4.47 -15.03
CA ASP A 79 1.07 -3.31 -14.24
C ASP A 79 0.10 -3.09 -13.07
N SER A 80 0.41 -2.11 -12.22
CA SER A 80 -0.40 -1.82 -11.03
C SER A 80 -1.77 -1.25 -11.37
N ARG A 81 -1.91 -0.51 -12.46
CA ARG A 81 -3.21 0.01 -12.91
C ARG A 81 -4.15 -1.15 -13.25
N GLU A 82 -3.68 -2.10 -14.06
CA GLU A 82 -4.46 -3.28 -14.41
C GLU A 82 -4.80 -4.11 -13.17
N LEU A 83 -3.86 -4.23 -12.25
CA LEU A 83 -4.02 -4.97 -10.99
C LEU A 83 -5.22 -4.43 -10.18
N PHE A 84 -5.24 -3.14 -9.92
CA PHE A 84 -6.30 -2.53 -9.10
C PHE A 84 -7.61 -2.42 -9.87
N ASP A 85 -7.59 -2.18 -11.18
CA ASP A 85 -8.79 -2.21 -12.01
C ASP A 85 -9.43 -3.60 -12.01
N LEU A 86 -8.62 -4.65 -12.09
CA LEU A 86 -9.09 -6.04 -12.04
C LEU A 86 -9.76 -6.33 -10.69
N LEU A 87 -9.15 -5.93 -9.58
CA LEU A 87 -9.74 -6.12 -8.26
C LEU A 87 -11.03 -5.31 -8.08
N ALA A 88 -11.12 -4.14 -8.67
CA ALA A 88 -12.37 -3.35 -8.65
C ALA A 88 -13.47 -4.03 -9.48
N ARG A 89 -13.14 -4.56 -10.65
CA ARG A 89 -14.10 -5.30 -11.49
C ARG A 89 -14.65 -6.55 -10.80
N HIS A 90 -13.83 -7.20 -9.99
CA HIS A 90 -14.23 -8.37 -9.20
C HIS A 90 -14.81 -8.00 -7.83
N LYS A 91 -15.09 -6.72 -7.60
CA LYS A 91 -15.71 -6.18 -6.40
C LYS A 91 -14.93 -6.43 -5.10
N VAL A 92 -13.63 -6.68 -5.21
CA VAL A 92 -12.74 -6.75 -4.05
C VAL A 92 -12.50 -5.35 -3.50
N LEU A 93 -12.32 -4.38 -4.39
CA LEU A 93 -12.12 -2.97 -4.05
C LEU A 93 -13.23 -2.12 -4.67
N SER A 94 -13.57 -1.01 -4.00
CA SER A 94 -14.42 0.00 -4.62
C SER A 94 -13.66 0.73 -5.73
N ALA A 95 -14.39 1.29 -6.70
CA ALA A 95 -13.76 2.05 -7.78
C ALA A 95 -12.98 3.28 -7.26
N PRO A 96 -13.51 4.07 -6.30
CA PRO A 96 -12.74 5.18 -5.74
C PRO A 96 -11.46 4.76 -5.04
N LEU A 97 -11.49 3.66 -4.27
CA LEU A 97 -10.31 3.14 -3.60
C LEU A 97 -9.27 2.63 -4.61
N SER A 98 -9.72 1.93 -5.65
CA SER A 98 -8.85 1.46 -6.73
C SER A 98 -8.07 2.61 -7.36
N LYS A 99 -8.72 3.73 -7.66
CA LYS A 99 -8.06 4.92 -8.23
C LYS A 99 -7.00 5.49 -7.30
N LYS A 100 -7.27 5.54 -6.01
CA LYS A 100 -6.30 6.01 -5.02
C LYS A 100 -5.10 5.08 -4.91
N LEU A 101 -5.32 3.78 -4.96
CA LEU A 101 -4.24 2.80 -4.90
C LEU A 101 -3.37 2.82 -6.16
N ILE A 102 -3.97 3.07 -7.33
CA ILE A 102 -3.21 3.26 -8.58
C ILE A 102 -2.27 4.46 -8.45
N SER A 103 -2.77 5.58 -7.95
CA SER A 103 -1.97 6.78 -7.71
C SER A 103 -0.84 6.51 -6.71
N MET A 104 -1.16 5.79 -5.66
CA MET A 104 -0.20 5.42 -4.61
C MET A 104 0.91 4.51 -5.15
N ALA A 105 0.57 3.55 -6.00
CA ALA A 105 1.56 2.68 -6.64
C ALA A 105 2.49 3.45 -7.57
N GLY A 106 1.96 4.44 -8.29
CA GLY A 106 2.77 5.35 -9.10
C GLY A 106 3.75 6.15 -8.24
N PHE A 107 3.29 6.62 -7.10
CA PHE A 107 4.14 7.33 -6.14
C PHE A 107 5.24 6.43 -5.57
N ARG A 108 4.93 5.17 -5.29
CA ARG A 108 5.94 4.19 -4.84
C ARG A 108 7.07 4.07 -5.86
N ASN A 109 6.77 4.07 -7.14
CA ASN A 109 7.80 4.00 -8.18
C ASN A 109 8.72 5.22 -8.15
N ILE A 110 8.18 6.41 -7.88
CA ILE A 110 8.98 7.61 -7.71
C ILE A 110 9.90 7.47 -6.49
N LEU A 111 9.38 6.98 -5.36
CA LEU A 111 10.16 6.78 -4.14
C LEU A 111 11.33 5.80 -4.34
N VAL A 112 11.18 4.81 -5.21
CA VAL A 112 12.21 3.78 -5.45
C VAL A 112 13.23 4.22 -6.50
N HIS A 113 12.77 4.86 -7.58
CA HIS A 113 13.61 5.09 -8.76
C HIS A 113 14.09 6.52 -8.94
N GLU A 114 13.42 7.49 -8.35
CA GLU A 114 13.70 8.92 -8.55
C GLU A 114 14.06 9.65 -7.25
N TYR A 115 14.84 8.99 -6.40
CA TYR A 115 15.15 9.50 -5.06
C TYR A 115 15.82 10.89 -5.04
N LEU A 116 16.42 11.33 -6.13
CA LEU A 116 17.02 12.67 -6.24
C LEU A 116 15.99 13.77 -6.47
N GLU A 117 14.80 13.42 -6.95
CA GLU A 117 13.74 14.36 -7.32
C GLU A 117 12.45 14.15 -6.52
N ILE A 118 12.53 13.49 -5.38
CA ILE A 118 11.35 13.25 -4.55
C ILE A 118 10.81 14.57 -4.03
N ASP A 119 9.53 14.83 -4.29
CA ASP A 119 8.82 15.96 -3.72
C ASP A 119 8.42 15.63 -2.28
N ARG A 120 9.19 16.16 -1.32
CA ARG A 120 8.99 15.90 0.10
C ARG A 120 7.70 16.50 0.63
N ARG A 121 7.19 17.57 0.00
CA ARG A 121 5.88 18.13 0.34
C ARG A 121 4.76 17.16 0.00
N ARG A 122 4.90 16.44 -1.11
CA ARG A 122 3.95 15.38 -1.48
C ARG A 122 4.01 14.23 -0.49
N VAL A 123 5.20 13.85 -0.02
CA VAL A 123 5.35 12.81 1.02
C VAL A 123 4.62 13.25 2.29
N TYR A 124 4.84 14.46 2.73
CA TYR A 124 4.16 15.00 3.91
C TYR A 124 2.63 15.01 3.75
N ARG A 125 2.13 15.47 2.61
CA ARG A 125 0.69 15.48 2.34
C ARG A 125 0.09 14.08 2.32
N THR A 126 0.83 13.11 1.81
CA THR A 126 0.42 11.71 1.83
C THR A 126 0.26 11.21 3.27
N LEU A 127 1.22 11.52 4.14
CA LEU A 127 1.12 11.18 5.56
C LEU A 127 -0.06 11.87 6.24
N ARG A 128 -0.30 13.13 5.89
CA ARG A 128 -1.39 13.90 6.49
C ARG A 128 -2.76 13.41 6.06
N ASP A 129 -2.94 13.11 4.77
CA ASP A 129 -4.27 12.96 4.18
C ASP A 129 -4.60 11.55 3.67
N GLU A 130 -3.61 10.70 3.41
CA GLU A 130 -3.85 9.47 2.64
C GLU A 130 -3.59 8.16 3.39
N LEU A 131 -3.16 8.20 4.65
CA LEU A 131 -2.91 6.97 5.41
C LEU A 131 -4.19 6.15 5.62
N GLY A 132 -5.34 6.81 5.65
CA GLY A 132 -6.64 6.14 5.76
C GLY A 132 -6.96 5.21 4.59
N ASP A 133 -6.35 5.41 3.44
CA ASP A 133 -6.57 4.53 2.28
C ASP A 133 -5.98 3.13 2.52
N PHE A 134 -4.89 3.03 3.27
CA PHE A 134 -4.36 1.72 3.70
C PHE A 134 -5.35 0.98 4.60
N GLU A 135 -5.99 1.68 5.52
CA GLU A 135 -7.02 1.09 6.40
C GLU A 135 -8.20 0.59 5.59
N LYS A 136 -8.65 1.37 4.61
CA LYS A 136 -9.74 0.96 3.70
C LYS A 136 -9.36 -0.27 2.89
N PHE A 137 -8.12 -0.35 2.42
CA PHE A 137 -7.61 -1.52 1.72
C PHE A 137 -7.62 -2.75 2.62
N ILE A 138 -7.09 -2.64 3.83
CA ILE A 138 -7.08 -3.72 4.81
C ILE A 138 -8.50 -4.22 5.08
N LYS A 139 -9.45 -3.31 5.29
CA LYS A 139 -10.85 -3.65 5.54
C LYS A 139 -11.45 -4.40 4.35
N ALA A 140 -11.18 -3.94 3.13
CA ALA A 140 -11.69 -4.57 1.92
C ALA A 140 -11.17 -6.00 1.74
N VAL A 141 -9.86 -6.21 1.86
CA VAL A 141 -9.25 -7.53 1.66
C VAL A 141 -9.54 -8.48 2.81
N SER A 142 -9.73 -7.96 4.02
CA SER A 142 -10.06 -8.77 5.19
C SER A 142 -11.39 -9.52 5.04
N LYS A 143 -12.30 -9.01 4.20
CA LYS A 143 -13.57 -9.68 3.91
C LYS A 143 -13.37 -11.00 3.15
N LEU A 144 -12.22 -11.20 2.54
CA LEU A 144 -11.89 -12.42 1.79
C LEU A 144 -11.23 -13.49 2.66
N LEU A 145 -10.88 -13.15 3.89
CA LEU A 145 -10.10 -14.02 4.77
C LEU A 145 -10.94 -14.82 5.77
#